data_bdbc47bf26cfc512d406001484549014
#
_entry.id   bdbc47bf26cfc512d406001484549014
#
_cell.length_a   1.000
_cell.length_b   1.000
_cell.length_c   1.000
_cell.angle_alpha   90.00
_cell.angle_beta   90.00
_cell.angle_gamma   90.00
#
_symmetry.space_group_name_H-M   'P 1'
#
loop_
_entity.id
_entity.type
_entity.pdbx_description
1 polymer ?
#
loop_
_entity_poly.entity_id
_entity_poly.type
_entity_poly.pdbx_seq_one_letter_code
_entity_poly.pdbx_strand_id
1 'polypeptide(L)'
;MQKFFANVCSPSLRRDSSPCVCFCVWIVVAALAVSSHLSAQAKPVGRQQNVGDAPSASLPLAHDLSGKLTHRDVRRAMRKVANWQLNRAESDFDQDWTYAALYAGFMAVPDEADGKKYRDAMQRMGQKFNWEPGPRLAHADDQAIGQTYLDLYRRIHDPAMLTPIRARMDAVMQLPDERDKPLWWWCDALFMAPPVLAKLYTITGDRKYLDFMDREWWITSSLLYDSKTHLFFRDATFLGKHEANGSGLFWSRGNGWVMAGLVRVLAEMPRDYPSRPKYVTQLQEMAAEIASIQGNDGLWRPGLLNPSAYPLPENSGSAFYVYALSYGVNNGLLDRARYLPVIEKAWAGLVSHIYEDGRIGCIQPIGAAPGDYTATASYVFGTGAFLMAGSEVERLAR
;
A
#
# COMPACT_ATOMS: atom_id res chain seq x y z
N MET A 1 16.39 62.19 -11.04
CA MET A 1 17.22 62.70 -12.16
C MET A 1 16.96 61.86 -13.34
N GLN A 2 16.15 62.32 -14.21
CA GLN A 2 16.35 62.84 -15.56
C GLN A 2 16.69 61.70 -16.53
N LYS A 3 15.72 61.33 -17.44
CA LYS A 3 15.38 61.95 -18.74
C LYS A 3 16.46 61.65 -19.78
N PHE A 4 16.26 61.26 -21.07
CA PHE A 4 15.39 61.81 -22.09
C PHE A 4 15.45 60.93 -23.34
N PHE A 5 14.42 60.81 -24.10
CA PHE A 5 13.90 61.21 -25.41
C PHE A 5 14.29 60.27 -26.56
N ALA A 6 13.46 59.77 -27.32
CA ALA A 6 12.36 60.19 -28.22
C ALA A 6 12.80 60.60 -29.66
N ASN A 7 11.95 60.15 -30.54
CA ASN A 7 11.56 60.74 -31.88
C ASN A 7 12.19 60.12 -33.14
N VAL A 8 11.46 59.79 -34.07
CA VAL A 8 10.36 60.21 -34.94
C VAL A 8 10.86 60.15 -36.39
N CYS A 9 10.16 59.55 -37.35
CA CYS A 9 9.49 60.11 -38.50
C CYS A 9 9.13 59.11 -39.59
N SER A 10 7.89 59.07 -39.95
CA SER A 10 7.33 58.76 -41.27
C SER A 10 7.45 60.05 -42.13
N PRO A 11 6.96 60.14 -43.37
CA PRO A 11 6.24 59.28 -44.35
C PRO A 11 6.70 59.45 -45.83
N SER A 12 6.11 58.77 -46.80
CA SER A 12 5.44 59.35 -47.97
C SER A 12 5.04 58.33 -49.05
N LEU A 13 3.83 58.35 -49.32
CA LEU A 13 3.01 58.22 -50.53
C LEU A 13 3.73 58.12 -51.88
N ARG A 14 3.27 57.19 -52.77
CA ARG A 14 2.65 57.53 -54.02
C ARG A 14 1.80 56.38 -54.59
N ARG A 15 0.65 56.81 -55.12
CA ARG A 15 -0.35 56.06 -55.93
C ARG A 15 0.26 55.77 -57.27
N ASP A 16 -0.19 54.67 -57.91
CA ASP A 16 -0.81 54.75 -59.22
C ASP A 16 -1.72 53.57 -59.54
N SER A 17 -2.64 53.82 -60.42
CA SER A 17 -3.96 53.29 -60.60
C SER A 17 -4.10 52.23 -61.70
N SER A 18 -5.03 51.32 -61.46
CA SER A 18 -6.07 50.78 -62.36
C SER A 18 -5.80 49.54 -63.24
N PRO A 19 -6.83 48.91 -63.84
CA PRO A 19 -7.55 47.77 -63.20
C PRO A 19 -7.61 46.56 -64.20
N CYS A 20 -7.86 45.38 -63.71
CA CYS A 20 -8.45 44.32 -64.54
C CYS A 20 -9.22 43.27 -63.69
N VAL A 21 -10.49 43.38 -63.82
CA VAL A 21 -11.57 42.42 -64.10
C VAL A 21 -11.47 41.01 -63.55
N CYS A 22 -12.37 40.78 -62.60
CA CYS A 22 -13.24 39.61 -62.35
C CYS A 22 -12.80 38.21 -62.75
N PHE A 23 -12.81 37.33 -61.78
CA PHE A 23 -13.69 36.16 -61.78
C PHE A 23 -13.90 35.68 -60.34
N CYS A 24 -15.15 35.86 -59.89
CA CYS A 24 -15.60 35.28 -58.58
C CYS A 24 -15.79 33.77 -58.74
N VAL A 25 -15.02 33.00 -58.02
CA VAL A 25 -15.39 31.60 -57.70
C VAL A 25 -15.54 31.51 -56.21
N TRP A 26 -16.79 31.42 -55.78
CA TRP A 26 -17.14 31.13 -54.43
C TRP A 26 -16.88 29.65 -54.14
N ILE A 27 -15.77 29.30 -53.45
CA ILE A 27 -15.61 28.02 -52.83
C ILE A 27 -16.04 28.18 -51.39
N VAL A 28 -17.25 27.67 -51.10
CA VAL A 28 -17.72 27.49 -49.72
C VAL A 28 -16.95 26.32 -49.17
N VAL A 29 -15.90 26.60 -48.39
CA VAL A 29 -15.26 25.61 -47.55
C VAL A 29 -16.05 25.54 -46.22
N ALA A 30 -16.93 24.56 -46.14
CA ALA A 30 -17.54 24.18 -44.88
C ALA A 30 -16.46 23.62 -43.97
N ALA A 31 -15.98 24.44 -43.04
CA ALA A 31 -15.11 24.00 -41.96
C ALA A 31 -15.95 23.16 -40.99
N LEU A 32 -15.98 21.85 -41.17
CA LEU A 32 -16.37 20.91 -40.13
C LEU A 32 -15.31 20.98 -39.04
N ALA A 33 -15.61 21.76 -37.99
CA ALA A 33 -14.86 21.72 -36.74
C ALA A 33 -15.15 20.35 -36.08
N VAL A 34 -14.34 19.35 -36.42
CA VAL A 34 -14.25 18.14 -35.63
C VAL A 34 -13.50 18.52 -34.34
N SER A 35 -14.25 18.80 -33.28
CA SER A 35 -13.71 18.89 -31.94
C SER A 35 -13.21 17.51 -31.55
N SER A 36 -11.98 17.21 -31.91
CA SER A 36 -11.25 16.08 -31.31
C SER A 36 -10.98 16.41 -29.86
N HIS A 37 -11.87 15.97 -28.96
CA HIS A 37 -11.53 15.78 -27.59
C HIS A 37 -10.38 14.74 -27.55
N LEU A 38 -9.15 15.22 -27.60
CA LEU A 38 -8.02 14.44 -27.14
C LEU A 38 -8.20 14.25 -25.63
N SER A 39 -8.91 13.18 -25.25
CA SER A 39 -8.68 12.55 -23.97
C SER A 39 -7.22 12.16 -23.99
N ALA A 40 -6.39 12.92 -23.28
CA ALA A 40 -5.05 12.49 -22.93
C ALA A 40 -5.23 11.28 -21.99
N GLN A 41 -5.47 10.09 -22.58
CA GLN A 41 -5.24 8.84 -21.89
C GLN A 41 -3.76 8.83 -21.57
N ALA A 42 -3.46 9.08 -20.26
CA ALA A 42 -2.15 8.80 -19.73
C ALA A 42 -1.82 7.36 -20.16
N LYS A 43 -0.76 7.19 -20.96
CA LYS A 43 -0.26 5.85 -21.31
C LYS A 43 -0.16 5.10 -19.99
N PRO A 44 -0.75 3.90 -19.87
CA PRO A 44 -0.55 3.09 -18.69
C PRO A 44 0.97 2.91 -18.57
N VAL A 45 1.55 3.43 -17.52
CA VAL A 45 2.90 3.03 -17.08
C VAL A 45 2.85 1.51 -17.09
N GLY A 46 3.68 0.87 -17.92
CA GLY A 46 3.66 -0.57 -18.11
C GLY A 46 3.72 -1.21 -16.72
N ARG A 47 2.61 -1.75 -16.28
CA ARG A 47 2.49 -2.34 -14.94
C ARG A 47 3.36 -3.57 -14.95
N GLN A 48 4.43 -3.54 -14.18
CA GLN A 48 5.26 -4.71 -13.95
C GLN A 48 4.37 -5.75 -13.27
N GLN A 49 4.06 -6.82 -13.98
CA GLN A 49 3.29 -7.93 -13.46
C GLN A 49 4.27 -8.95 -12.89
N ASN A 50 4.11 -9.29 -11.62
CA ASN A 50 4.90 -10.35 -11.00
C ASN A 50 4.41 -11.74 -11.48
N VAL A 51 5.30 -12.69 -11.51
CA VAL A 51 4.97 -14.09 -11.93
C VAL A 51 3.88 -14.69 -11.04
N GLY A 52 3.86 -14.33 -9.74
CA GLY A 52 2.85 -14.76 -8.80
C GLY A 52 1.47 -14.14 -8.98
N ASP A 53 1.36 -13.06 -9.77
CA ASP A 53 0.10 -12.35 -9.97
C ASP A 53 -0.86 -13.12 -10.89
N ALA A 54 -2.15 -12.93 -10.68
CA ALA A 54 -3.22 -13.46 -11.53
C ALA A 54 -4.28 -12.38 -11.76
N PRO A 55 -4.09 -11.48 -12.73
CA PRO A 55 -4.96 -10.31 -12.94
C PRO A 55 -6.37 -10.69 -13.43
N SER A 56 -6.51 -11.85 -14.06
CA SER A 56 -7.82 -12.40 -14.44
C SER A 56 -7.73 -13.91 -14.63
N ALA A 57 -8.74 -14.62 -14.17
CA ALA A 57 -8.97 -16.04 -14.50
C ALA A 57 -10.40 -16.39 -14.08
N SER A 58 -11.09 -17.24 -14.83
CA SER A 58 -12.43 -17.70 -14.48
C SER A 58 -12.33 -19.05 -13.78
N LEU A 59 -12.61 -19.05 -12.47
CA LEU A 59 -12.67 -20.26 -11.64
C LEU A 59 -13.82 -20.09 -10.64
N PRO A 60 -14.45 -21.17 -10.16
CA PRO A 60 -15.42 -21.10 -9.10
C PRO A 60 -14.78 -20.72 -7.75
N LEU A 61 -15.58 -20.15 -6.89
CA LEU A 61 -15.20 -19.89 -5.49
C LEU A 61 -15.01 -21.20 -4.73
N ALA A 62 -14.14 -21.20 -3.73
CA ALA A 62 -13.92 -22.37 -2.88
C ALA A 62 -15.16 -22.68 -2.04
N HIS A 63 -15.65 -23.93 -2.12
CA HIS A 63 -16.77 -24.42 -1.32
C HIS A 63 -16.34 -25.15 -0.04
N ASP A 64 -15.05 -25.42 0.11
CA ASP A 64 -14.46 -26.19 1.20
C ASP A 64 -13.94 -25.33 2.33
N LEU A 65 -14.08 -24.00 2.26
CA LEU A 65 -13.61 -23.03 3.27
C LEU A 65 -14.77 -22.46 4.10
N SER A 66 -14.44 -22.05 5.31
CA SER A 66 -15.36 -21.42 6.25
C SER A 66 -14.73 -20.15 6.82
N GLY A 67 -15.47 -19.06 6.86
CA GLY A 67 -15.08 -17.79 7.48
C GLY A 67 -15.22 -17.77 9.00
N LYS A 68 -15.49 -18.90 9.67
CA LYS A 68 -15.59 -18.97 11.14
C LYS A 68 -14.22 -18.79 11.79
N LEU A 69 -14.19 -18.08 12.93
CA LEU A 69 -12.99 -17.89 13.73
C LEU A 69 -12.70 -19.13 14.59
N THR A 70 -12.41 -20.25 13.93
CA THR A 70 -11.85 -21.43 14.59
C THR A 70 -10.43 -21.67 14.10
N HIS A 71 -9.54 -22.15 14.97
CA HIS A 71 -8.15 -22.46 14.58
C HIS A 71 -8.08 -23.29 13.30
N ARG A 72 -8.92 -24.35 13.21
CA ARG A 72 -8.97 -25.22 12.04
C ARG A 72 -9.32 -24.48 10.75
N ASP A 73 -10.38 -23.66 10.79
CA ASP A 73 -10.91 -23.01 9.58
C ASP A 73 -9.97 -21.89 9.12
N VAL A 74 -9.42 -21.10 10.05
CA VAL A 74 -8.42 -20.04 9.76
C VAL A 74 -7.15 -20.66 9.15
N ARG A 75 -6.57 -21.67 9.80
CA ARG A 75 -5.37 -22.36 9.30
C ARG A 75 -5.59 -23.00 7.93
N ARG A 76 -6.77 -23.58 7.69
CA ARG A 76 -7.13 -24.16 6.38
C ARG A 76 -7.15 -23.11 5.28
N ALA A 77 -7.79 -21.95 5.51
CA ALA A 77 -7.83 -20.85 4.57
C ALA A 77 -6.42 -20.29 4.29
N MET A 78 -5.63 -20.04 5.34
CA MET A 78 -4.25 -19.59 5.20
C MET A 78 -3.40 -20.55 4.39
N ARG A 79 -3.45 -21.85 4.71
CA ARG A 79 -2.67 -22.89 4.01
C ARG A 79 -3.04 -22.98 2.52
N LYS A 80 -4.34 -22.92 2.20
CA LYS A 80 -4.82 -22.96 0.81
C LYS A 80 -4.26 -21.79 0.00
N VAL A 81 -4.37 -20.58 0.52
CA VAL A 81 -3.90 -19.36 -0.13
C VAL A 81 -2.37 -19.32 -0.21
N ALA A 82 -1.68 -19.65 0.88
CA ALA A 82 -0.21 -19.62 0.91
C ALA A 82 0.40 -20.66 -0.04
N ASN A 83 -0.16 -21.87 -0.13
CA ASN A 83 0.30 -22.90 -1.06
C ASN A 83 0.11 -22.48 -2.51
N TRP A 84 -1.05 -21.93 -2.86
CA TRP A 84 -1.31 -21.43 -4.21
C TRP A 84 -0.27 -20.38 -4.61
N GLN A 85 -0.02 -19.42 -3.73
CA GLN A 85 0.89 -18.33 -4.02
C GLN A 85 2.35 -18.78 -4.08
N LEU A 86 2.79 -19.63 -3.15
CA LEU A 86 4.16 -20.15 -3.15
C LEU A 86 4.45 -20.94 -4.43
N ASN A 87 3.55 -21.84 -4.83
CA ASN A 87 3.71 -22.66 -6.04
C ASN A 87 3.85 -21.81 -7.32
N ARG A 88 3.29 -20.61 -7.34
CA ARG A 88 3.37 -19.71 -8.49
C ARG A 88 4.58 -18.78 -8.47
N ALA A 89 5.06 -18.42 -7.30
CA ALA A 89 6.00 -17.32 -7.15
C ALA A 89 7.42 -17.75 -6.80
N GLU A 90 7.62 -18.97 -6.26
CA GLU A 90 8.91 -19.33 -5.64
C GLU A 90 10.09 -19.31 -6.61
N SER A 91 9.90 -19.73 -7.88
CA SER A 91 10.96 -19.70 -8.90
C SER A 91 11.44 -18.29 -9.25
N ASP A 92 10.56 -17.31 -9.08
CA ASP A 92 10.72 -15.94 -9.59
C ASP A 92 10.67 -14.89 -8.49
N PHE A 93 10.96 -15.25 -7.26
CA PHE A 93 11.06 -14.31 -6.15
C PHE A 93 11.97 -13.13 -6.48
N ASP A 94 11.51 -11.91 -6.17
CA ASP A 94 12.11 -10.61 -6.44
C ASP A 94 12.34 -9.83 -5.14
N GLN A 95 13.09 -8.72 -5.21
CA GLN A 95 13.29 -7.78 -4.10
C GLN A 95 12.28 -6.63 -4.10
N ASP A 96 11.35 -6.59 -5.05
CA ASP A 96 10.31 -5.57 -5.14
C ASP A 96 9.40 -5.56 -3.90
N TRP A 97 8.86 -4.39 -3.55
CA TRP A 97 7.99 -4.18 -2.40
C TRP A 97 6.73 -5.06 -2.40
N THR A 98 6.23 -5.42 -3.58
CA THR A 98 5.07 -6.29 -3.73
C THR A 98 5.35 -7.68 -3.19
N TYR A 99 6.53 -8.20 -3.50
CA TYR A 99 7.02 -9.45 -2.93
C TYR A 99 7.41 -9.32 -1.46
N ALA A 100 7.99 -8.18 -1.04
CA ALA A 100 8.32 -7.97 0.37
C ALA A 100 7.08 -8.07 1.27
N ALA A 101 5.92 -7.58 0.81
CA ALA A 101 4.65 -7.74 1.50
C ALA A 101 4.19 -9.22 1.53
N LEU A 102 4.37 -9.97 0.43
CA LEU A 102 4.10 -11.41 0.40
C LEU A 102 4.99 -12.16 1.39
N TYR A 103 6.27 -11.85 1.43
CA TYR A 103 7.24 -12.50 2.32
C TYR A 103 6.92 -12.26 3.80
N ALA A 104 6.52 -11.03 4.15
CA ALA A 104 6.00 -10.74 5.49
C ALA A 104 4.77 -11.59 5.83
N GLY A 105 3.89 -11.82 4.86
CA GLY A 105 2.75 -12.74 4.99
C GLY A 105 3.19 -14.19 5.19
N PHE A 106 4.13 -14.70 4.41
CA PHE A 106 4.67 -16.05 4.59
C PHE A 106 5.34 -16.26 5.96
N MET A 107 6.09 -15.25 6.43
CA MET A 107 6.68 -15.28 7.78
C MET A 107 5.64 -15.29 8.90
N ALA A 108 4.43 -14.78 8.66
CA ALA A 108 3.35 -14.72 9.63
C ALA A 108 2.56 -16.04 9.73
N VAL A 109 2.68 -16.96 8.76
CA VAL A 109 1.95 -18.25 8.79
C VAL A 109 2.44 -19.10 9.98
N PRO A 110 1.53 -19.51 10.88
CA PRO A 110 1.91 -20.35 12.04
C PRO A 110 2.34 -21.75 11.62
N ASP A 111 3.15 -22.42 12.46
CA ASP A 111 3.67 -23.76 12.18
C ASP A 111 2.57 -24.80 11.97
N GLU A 112 1.48 -24.68 12.70
CA GLU A 112 0.30 -25.52 12.59
C GLU A 112 -0.44 -25.37 11.24
N ALA A 113 -0.09 -24.33 10.45
CA ALA A 113 -0.55 -24.13 9.09
C ALA A 113 0.58 -24.30 8.06
N ASP A 114 1.56 -25.14 8.32
CA ASP A 114 2.76 -25.41 7.50
C ASP A 114 3.75 -24.24 7.43
N GLY A 115 3.78 -23.35 8.42
CA GLY A 115 4.60 -22.14 8.46
C GLY A 115 6.09 -22.40 8.23
N LYS A 116 6.62 -23.53 8.69
CA LYS A 116 8.02 -23.91 8.43
C LYS A 116 8.34 -23.98 6.92
N LYS A 117 7.44 -24.54 6.11
CA LYS A 117 7.62 -24.61 4.63
C LYS A 117 7.83 -23.23 4.01
N TYR A 118 7.03 -22.25 4.45
CA TYR A 118 7.11 -20.89 3.90
C TYR A 118 8.37 -20.17 4.40
N ARG A 119 8.75 -20.35 5.66
CA ARG A 119 10.02 -19.79 6.19
C ARG A 119 11.25 -20.38 5.51
N ASP A 120 11.26 -21.69 5.21
CA ASP A 120 12.33 -22.31 4.44
C ASP A 120 12.43 -21.71 3.03
N ALA A 121 11.29 -21.39 2.38
CA ALA A 121 11.27 -20.66 1.12
C ALA A 121 11.81 -19.23 1.27
N MET A 122 11.49 -18.52 2.36
CA MET A 122 12.02 -17.19 2.64
C MET A 122 13.54 -17.22 2.89
N GLN A 123 14.05 -18.27 3.51
CA GLN A 123 15.50 -18.44 3.67
C GLN A 123 16.20 -18.63 2.32
N ARG A 124 15.64 -19.46 1.42
CA ARG A 124 16.17 -19.60 0.05
C ARG A 124 16.12 -18.30 -0.73
N MET A 125 15.03 -17.54 -0.59
CA MET A 125 14.88 -16.21 -1.17
C MET A 125 15.99 -15.27 -0.69
N GLY A 126 16.21 -15.16 0.61
CA GLY A 126 17.27 -14.31 1.17
C GLY A 126 18.67 -14.71 0.69
N GLN A 127 18.96 -16.01 0.59
CA GLN A 127 20.20 -16.54 0.03
C GLN A 127 20.37 -16.18 -1.45
N LYS A 128 19.29 -16.26 -2.26
CA LYS A 128 19.30 -15.84 -3.67
C LYS A 128 19.77 -14.39 -3.85
N PHE A 129 19.40 -13.50 -2.93
CA PHE A 129 19.74 -12.09 -2.97
C PHE A 129 20.93 -11.70 -2.06
N ASN A 130 21.65 -12.65 -1.51
CA ASN A 130 22.76 -12.42 -0.56
C ASN A 130 22.32 -11.51 0.60
N TRP A 131 21.05 -11.54 0.98
CA TRP A 131 20.44 -10.71 2.03
C TRP A 131 20.49 -9.21 1.78
N GLU A 132 20.80 -8.78 0.55
CA GLU A 132 20.82 -7.38 0.17
C GLU A 132 19.38 -6.83 0.02
N PRO A 133 19.10 -5.60 0.49
CA PRO A 133 17.86 -4.90 0.16
C PRO A 133 17.89 -4.42 -1.29
N GLY A 134 16.76 -3.91 -1.80
CA GLY A 134 16.65 -3.34 -3.14
C GLY A 134 17.65 -2.20 -3.39
N PRO A 135 17.89 -1.80 -4.65
CA PRO A 135 19.06 -0.97 -5.01
C PRO A 135 18.98 0.50 -4.59
N ARG A 136 17.77 1.07 -4.40
CA ARG A 136 17.62 2.50 -4.10
C ARG A 136 17.83 2.78 -2.62
N LEU A 137 18.88 3.53 -2.28
CA LEU A 137 19.27 3.77 -0.89
C LEU A 137 18.12 4.29 -0.02
N ALA A 138 17.51 5.40 -0.41
CA ALA A 138 16.53 6.12 0.41
C ALA A 138 15.09 5.62 0.24
N HIS A 139 14.80 4.78 -0.76
CA HIS A 139 13.44 4.40 -1.10
C HIS A 139 12.91 3.32 -0.14
N ALA A 140 11.80 3.59 0.53
CA ALA A 140 11.23 2.70 1.53
C ALA A 140 10.86 1.32 0.95
N ASP A 141 10.39 1.25 -0.29
CA ASP A 141 10.04 0.00 -0.96
C ASP A 141 11.23 -0.98 -1.00
N ASP A 142 12.44 -0.46 -1.26
CA ASP A 142 13.65 -1.27 -1.36
C ASP A 142 14.15 -1.75 0.01
N GLN A 143 13.66 -1.16 1.09
CA GLN A 143 13.97 -1.53 2.46
C GLN A 143 12.99 -2.58 3.01
N ALA A 144 11.80 -2.70 2.40
CA ALA A 144 10.71 -3.52 2.91
C ALA A 144 11.06 -4.99 3.11
N ILE A 145 11.86 -5.58 2.22
CA ILE A 145 12.33 -6.97 2.29
C ILE A 145 13.15 -7.24 3.57
N GLY A 146 13.78 -6.21 4.12
CA GLY A 146 14.51 -6.26 5.39
C GLY A 146 13.66 -6.73 6.56
N GLN A 147 12.34 -6.52 6.53
CA GLN A 147 11.46 -7.05 7.58
C GLN A 147 11.57 -8.59 7.67
N THR A 148 11.57 -9.26 6.52
CA THR A 148 11.70 -10.73 6.42
C THR A 148 13.08 -11.20 6.83
N TYR A 149 14.14 -10.51 6.40
CA TYR A 149 15.51 -10.84 6.79
C TYR A 149 15.71 -10.77 8.31
N LEU A 150 15.19 -9.73 8.95
CA LEU A 150 15.27 -9.56 10.40
C LEU A 150 14.42 -10.57 11.17
N ASP A 151 13.26 -10.98 10.64
CA ASP A 151 12.44 -12.04 11.23
C ASP A 151 13.12 -13.41 11.15
N LEU A 152 13.85 -13.70 10.05
CA LEU A 152 14.69 -14.89 9.92
C LEU A 152 15.91 -14.82 10.84
N TYR A 153 16.59 -13.66 10.91
CA TYR A 153 17.71 -13.46 11.82
C TYR A 153 17.36 -13.78 13.27
N ARG A 154 16.21 -13.35 13.75
CA ARG A 154 15.75 -13.65 15.12
C ARG A 154 15.61 -15.13 15.43
N ARG A 155 15.43 -15.96 14.40
CA ARG A 155 15.28 -17.42 14.53
C ARG A 155 16.59 -18.18 14.33
N ILE A 156 17.44 -17.69 13.44
CA ILE A 156 18.62 -18.42 12.92
C ILE A 156 19.91 -17.85 13.47
N HIS A 157 19.95 -16.53 13.77
CA HIS A 157 21.12 -15.78 14.28
C HIS A 157 22.33 -15.78 13.32
N ASP A 158 22.10 -15.93 12.00
CA ASP A 158 23.15 -15.79 11.00
C ASP A 158 23.42 -14.30 10.70
N PRO A 159 24.64 -13.77 10.98
CA PRO A 159 24.98 -12.37 10.74
C PRO A 159 24.76 -11.89 9.30
N ALA A 160 24.83 -12.80 8.31
CA ALA A 160 24.55 -12.46 6.92
C ALA A 160 23.15 -11.86 6.72
N MET A 161 22.16 -12.29 7.52
CA MET A 161 20.79 -11.81 7.45
C MET A 161 20.61 -10.39 8.03
N LEU A 162 21.52 -9.95 8.89
CA LEU A 162 21.45 -8.67 9.58
C LEU A 162 22.33 -7.60 8.94
N THR A 163 23.56 -7.97 8.57
CA THR A 163 24.60 -7.01 8.21
C THR A 163 24.22 -6.09 7.05
N PRO A 164 23.70 -6.57 5.90
CA PRO A 164 23.39 -5.70 4.77
C PRO A 164 22.25 -4.72 5.07
N ILE A 165 21.15 -5.20 5.69
CA ILE A 165 20.02 -4.33 6.00
C ILE A 165 20.34 -3.31 7.09
N ARG A 166 21.16 -3.69 8.08
CA ARG A 166 21.66 -2.76 9.08
C ARG A 166 22.53 -1.66 8.46
N ALA A 167 23.49 -2.03 7.60
CA ALA A 167 24.33 -1.06 6.89
C ALA A 167 23.48 -0.11 6.01
N ARG A 168 22.44 -0.65 5.33
CA ARG A 168 21.51 0.16 4.57
C ARG A 168 20.81 1.20 5.45
N MET A 169 20.26 0.81 6.59
CA MET A 169 19.54 1.73 7.46
C MET A 169 20.47 2.73 8.14
N ASP A 170 21.69 2.32 8.50
CA ASP A 170 22.73 3.25 9.00
C ASP A 170 23.06 4.32 7.95
N ALA A 171 23.17 3.96 6.67
CA ALA A 171 23.41 4.92 5.58
C ALA A 171 22.21 5.85 5.34
N VAL A 172 20.98 5.34 5.41
CA VAL A 172 19.74 6.15 5.30
C VAL A 172 19.69 7.22 6.38
N MET A 173 20.08 6.89 7.61
CA MET A 173 20.08 7.82 8.73
C MET A 173 21.15 8.94 8.60
N GLN A 174 22.11 8.82 7.69
CA GLN A 174 23.11 9.86 7.37
C GLN A 174 22.65 10.81 6.26
N LEU A 175 21.51 10.56 5.63
CA LEU A 175 20.97 11.46 4.61
C LEU A 175 20.64 12.82 5.22
N PRO A 176 20.77 13.93 4.45
CA PRO A 176 20.38 15.26 4.91
C PRO A 176 18.95 15.30 5.41
N ASP A 177 18.72 16.02 6.51
CA ASP A 177 17.38 16.27 7.06
C ASP A 177 16.69 17.37 6.22
N GLU A 178 15.99 16.98 5.18
CA GLU A 178 15.18 17.87 4.35
C GLU A 178 13.73 17.91 4.88
N ARG A 179 13.46 18.77 5.86
CA ARG A 179 12.15 18.86 6.53
C ARG A 179 10.97 19.17 5.62
N ASP A 180 11.22 19.86 4.50
CA ASP A 180 10.18 20.19 3.52
C ASP A 180 9.84 19.01 2.59
N LYS A 181 10.66 17.96 2.62
CA LYS A 181 10.50 16.75 1.83
C LYS A 181 10.62 15.54 2.74
N PRO A 182 9.51 14.97 3.22
CA PRO A 182 9.56 13.75 4.02
C PRO A 182 10.34 12.65 3.31
N LEU A 183 11.20 11.93 4.02
CA LEU A 183 11.87 10.73 3.51
C LEU A 183 10.82 9.73 3.01
N TRP A 184 9.76 9.57 3.77
CA TRP A 184 8.60 8.75 3.44
C TRP A 184 7.43 9.65 2.99
N TRP A 185 7.52 10.14 1.75
CA TRP A 185 6.61 11.14 1.17
C TRP A 185 5.23 10.59 0.77
N TRP A 186 5.01 9.27 0.90
CA TRP A 186 3.73 8.60 0.62
C TRP A 186 3.35 7.66 1.75
N CYS A 187 2.05 7.48 1.98
CA CYS A 187 1.55 6.76 3.15
C CYS A 187 1.95 5.28 3.19
N ASP A 188 2.08 4.63 2.03
CA ASP A 188 2.46 3.21 1.92
C ASP A 188 3.87 2.96 2.49
N ALA A 189 4.75 3.97 2.43
CA ALA A 189 6.10 3.88 2.98
C ALA A 189 6.10 3.55 4.49
N LEU A 190 5.03 3.90 5.21
CA LEU A 190 4.89 3.64 6.64
C LEU A 190 4.77 2.14 6.98
N PHE A 191 4.43 1.30 6.01
CA PHE A 191 4.56 -0.16 6.12
C PHE A 191 5.96 -0.65 5.74
N MET A 192 6.61 0.01 4.79
CA MET A 192 7.80 -0.53 4.14
C MET A 192 9.06 -0.40 5.01
N ALA A 193 9.41 0.81 5.41
CA ALA A 193 10.65 1.11 6.12
C ALA A 193 10.55 1.15 7.66
N PRO A 194 9.55 1.81 8.29
CA PRO A 194 9.48 1.94 9.74
C PRO A 194 9.59 0.63 10.52
N PRO A 195 8.92 -0.48 10.11
CA PRO A 195 9.05 -1.74 10.82
C PRO A 195 10.47 -2.34 10.77
N VAL A 196 11.26 -2.03 9.73
CA VAL A 196 12.67 -2.45 9.65
C VAL A 196 13.50 -1.79 10.76
N LEU A 197 13.32 -0.48 10.93
CA LEU A 197 14.01 0.28 11.98
C LEU A 197 13.58 -0.17 13.39
N ALA A 198 12.28 -0.35 13.59
CA ALA A 198 11.76 -0.85 14.86
C ALA A 198 12.31 -2.25 15.22
N LYS A 199 12.44 -3.15 14.23
CA LYS A 199 13.07 -4.47 14.41
C LYS A 199 14.57 -4.37 14.67
N LEU A 200 15.30 -3.46 13.99
CA LEU A 200 16.72 -3.22 14.27
C LEU A 200 16.92 -2.75 15.71
N TYR A 201 16.06 -1.87 16.21
CA TYR A 201 16.10 -1.49 17.63
C TYR A 201 16.00 -2.70 18.54
N THR A 202 15.00 -3.56 18.38
CA THR A 202 14.81 -4.72 19.29
C THR A 202 15.92 -5.77 19.14
N ILE A 203 16.56 -5.87 17.97
CA ILE A 203 17.68 -6.80 17.75
C ILE A 203 18.99 -6.27 18.33
N THR A 204 19.26 -4.97 18.19
CA THR A 204 20.56 -4.37 18.53
C THR A 204 20.57 -3.67 19.90
N GLY A 205 19.40 -3.30 20.43
CA GLY A 205 19.28 -2.41 21.59
C GLY A 205 19.61 -0.94 21.30
N ASP A 206 20.00 -0.60 20.05
CA ASP A 206 20.43 0.75 19.71
C ASP A 206 19.22 1.65 19.43
N ARG A 207 18.98 2.56 20.35
CA ARG A 207 17.82 3.47 20.33
C ARG A 207 17.78 4.40 19.13
N LYS A 208 18.90 4.66 18.48
CA LYS A 208 18.98 5.54 17.30
C LYS A 208 18.01 5.13 16.20
N TYR A 209 17.76 3.82 16.00
CA TYR A 209 16.83 3.31 15.00
C TYR A 209 15.39 3.69 15.30
N LEU A 210 15.00 3.56 16.57
CA LEU A 210 13.64 3.89 16.97
C LEU A 210 13.40 5.41 16.98
N ASP A 211 14.39 6.20 17.46
CA ASP A 211 14.28 7.66 17.48
C ASP A 211 14.26 8.26 16.07
N PHE A 212 15.02 7.71 15.12
CA PHE A 212 14.94 8.09 13.71
C PHE A 212 13.58 7.74 13.11
N MET A 213 13.12 6.51 13.31
CA MET A 213 11.82 6.04 12.83
C MET A 213 10.68 6.91 13.37
N ASP A 214 10.69 7.23 14.65
CA ASP A 214 9.69 8.08 15.31
C ASP A 214 9.62 9.47 14.66
N ARG A 215 10.78 10.12 14.47
CA ARG A 215 10.85 11.42 13.81
C ARG A 215 10.24 11.40 12.41
N GLU A 216 10.67 10.48 11.56
CA GLU A 216 10.22 10.40 10.18
C GLU A 216 8.75 9.98 10.06
N TRP A 217 8.26 9.10 10.96
CA TRP A 217 6.84 8.74 11.02
C TRP A 217 5.97 9.96 11.23
N TRP A 218 6.33 10.82 12.18
CA TRP A 218 5.51 11.98 12.51
C TRP A 218 5.66 13.12 11.49
N ILE A 219 6.76 13.23 10.78
CA ILE A 219 6.88 14.13 9.63
C ILE A 219 5.88 13.71 8.54
N THR A 220 5.86 12.43 8.16
CA THR A 220 4.91 11.90 7.17
C THR A 220 3.46 12.04 7.64
N SER A 221 3.17 11.68 8.90
CA SER A 221 1.83 11.80 9.47
C SER A 221 1.36 13.26 9.51
N SER A 222 2.22 14.21 9.86
CA SER A 222 1.87 15.63 9.87
C SER A 222 1.50 16.17 8.48
N LEU A 223 2.06 15.57 7.42
CA LEU A 223 1.75 15.96 6.05
C LEU A 223 0.47 15.30 5.52
N LEU A 224 0.26 14.01 5.81
CA LEU A 224 -0.71 13.18 5.08
C LEU A 224 -1.93 12.77 5.90
N TYR A 225 -1.86 12.83 7.24
CA TYR A 225 -2.98 12.44 8.09
C TYR A 225 -4.01 13.55 8.20
N ASP A 226 -5.24 13.26 7.80
CA ASP A 226 -6.37 14.16 8.03
C ASP A 226 -7.01 13.88 9.39
N SER A 227 -6.85 14.82 10.32
CA SER A 227 -7.39 14.72 11.68
C SER A 227 -8.91 14.79 11.77
N LYS A 228 -9.63 15.12 10.68
CA LYS A 228 -11.10 15.17 10.67
C LYS A 228 -11.70 13.82 10.32
N THR A 229 -11.10 13.12 9.35
CA THR A 229 -11.55 11.81 8.88
C THR A 229 -10.76 10.68 9.49
N HIS A 230 -9.65 10.98 10.19
CA HIS A 230 -8.72 9.99 10.73
C HIS A 230 -8.16 9.01 9.68
N LEU A 231 -8.00 9.49 8.43
CA LEU A 231 -7.48 8.76 7.30
C LEU A 231 -6.25 9.46 6.70
N PHE A 232 -5.46 8.71 5.95
CA PHE A 232 -4.30 9.23 5.24
C PHE A 232 -4.62 9.49 3.77
N PHE A 233 -4.23 10.66 3.27
CA PHE A 233 -4.02 10.87 1.85
C PHE A 233 -2.83 10.02 1.38
N ARG A 234 -2.85 9.57 0.12
CA ARG A 234 -1.78 8.73 -0.41
C ARG A 234 -0.43 9.45 -0.40
N ASP A 235 -0.38 10.67 -0.89
CA ASP A 235 0.76 11.59 -0.87
C ASP A 235 0.28 13.05 -1.02
N ALA A 236 1.20 14.00 -0.99
CA ALA A 236 0.86 15.43 -1.05
C ALA A 236 0.12 15.85 -2.33
N THR A 237 0.23 15.09 -3.43
CA THR A 237 -0.51 15.37 -4.67
C THR A 237 -2.00 15.03 -4.57
N PHE A 238 -2.41 14.33 -3.52
CA PHE A 238 -3.81 13.99 -3.24
C PHE A 238 -4.47 14.94 -2.23
N LEU A 239 -3.71 15.81 -1.58
CA LEU A 239 -4.28 16.84 -0.71
C LEU A 239 -5.27 17.70 -1.49
N GLY A 240 -6.50 17.82 -0.97
CA GLY A 240 -7.57 18.58 -1.63
C GLY A 240 -8.20 17.91 -2.85
N LYS A 241 -7.81 16.69 -3.23
CA LYS A 241 -8.55 15.90 -4.22
C LYS A 241 -9.80 15.29 -3.62
N HIS A 242 -10.87 15.26 -4.41
CA HIS A 242 -12.17 14.77 -3.99
C HIS A 242 -12.68 13.68 -4.94
N GLU A 243 -13.49 12.79 -4.39
CA GLU A 243 -14.31 11.84 -5.10
C GLU A 243 -15.52 12.53 -5.74
N ALA A 244 -16.24 11.83 -6.62
CA ALA A 244 -17.42 12.38 -7.31
C ALA A 244 -18.56 12.81 -6.36
N ASN A 245 -18.63 12.21 -5.17
CA ASN A 245 -19.60 12.59 -4.13
C ASN A 245 -19.15 13.80 -3.28
N GLY A 246 -18.01 14.42 -3.58
CA GLY A 246 -17.43 15.55 -2.85
C GLY A 246 -16.62 15.21 -1.62
N SER A 247 -16.54 13.92 -1.21
CA SER A 247 -15.67 13.50 -0.10
C SER A 247 -14.19 13.56 -0.50
N GLY A 248 -13.29 13.68 0.48
CA GLY A 248 -11.85 13.55 0.25
C GLY A 248 -11.50 12.19 -0.37
N LEU A 249 -10.48 12.18 -1.24
CA LEU A 249 -10.04 10.95 -1.89
C LEU A 249 -9.11 10.16 -0.96
N PHE A 250 -9.68 9.21 -0.22
CA PHE A 250 -8.95 8.31 0.69
C PHE A 250 -8.96 6.89 0.15
N TRP A 251 -7.77 6.43 -0.24
CA TRP A 251 -7.58 5.12 -0.84
C TRP A 251 -7.49 4.01 0.21
N SER A 252 -8.29 2.95 0.05
CA SER A 252 -8.40 1.85 1.01
C SER A 252 -7.06 1.18 1.26
N ARG A 253 -6.37 0.69 0.23
CA ARG A 253 -5.08 0.02 0.40
C ARG A 253 -4.01 0.94 1.00
N GLY A 254 -3.98 2.24 0.65
CA GLY A 254 -3.05 3.20 1.25
C GLY A 254 -3.22 3.29 2.77
N ASN A 255 -4.46 3.43 3.23
CA ASN A 255 -4.80 3.42 4.66
C ASN A 255 -4.54 2.05 5.32
N GLY A 256 -4.76 0.97 4.58
CA GLY A 256 -4.42 -0.38 5.01
C GLY A 256 -2.92 -0.54 5.30
N TRP A 257 -2.06 -0.04 4.41
CA TRP A 257 -0.61 -0.03 4.64
C TRP A 257 -0.23 0.70 5.93
N VAL A 258 -0.80 1.89 6.16
CA VAL A 258 -0.52 2.67 7.38
C VAL A 258 -0.90 1.90 8.63
N MET A 259 -2.12 1.34 8.69
CA MET A 259 -2.56 0.59 9.86
C MET A 259 -1.71 -0.67 10.10
N ALA A 260 -1.32 -1.37 9.04
CA ALA A 260 -0.42 -2.51 9.14
C ALA A 260 0.98 -2.07 9.62
N GLY A 261 1.50 -0.95 9.14
CA GLY A 261 2.74 -0.34 9.62
C GLY A 261 2.69 0.03 11.08
N LEU A 262 1.59 0.69 11.52
CA LEU A 262 1.36 1.05 12.92
C LEU A 262 1.49 -0.16 13.86
N VAL A 263 0.79 -1.24 13.56
CA VAL A 263 0.82 -2.42 14.45
C VAL A 263 2.17 -3.14 14.42
N ARG A 264 2.87 -3.13 13.28
CA ARG A 264 4.21 -3.71 13.17
C ARG A 264 5.26 -2.90 13.95
N VAL A 265 5.13 -1.57 13.96
CA VAL A 265 5.96 -0.68 14.79
C VAL A 265 5.62 -0.84 16.28
N LEU A 266 4.33 -0.83 16.62
CA LEU A 266 3.88 -1.02 18.01
C LEU A 266 4.27 -2.38 18.59
N ALA A 267 4.42 -3.41 17.75
CA ALA A 267 4.90 -4.73 18.19
C ALA A 267 6.35 -4.72 18.68
N GLU A 268 7.16 -3.80 18.17
CA GLU A 268 8.59 -3.68 18.47
C GLU A 268 8.90 -2.55 19.47
N MET A 269 8.01 -1.56 19.56
CA MET A 269 8.21 -0.36 20.38
C MET A 269 8.00 -0.66 21.86
N PRO A 270 8.95 -0.31 22.75
CA PRO A 270 8.79 -0.49 24.19
C PRO A 270 7.52 0.18 24.74
N ARG A 271 6.95 -0.41 25.79
CA ARG A 271 5.74 0.15 26.39
C ARG A 271 5.94 1.52 27.01
N ASP A 272 7.14 1.81 27.48
CA ASP A 272 7.57 3.06 28.10
C ASP A 272 8.21 4.04 27.11
N TYR A 273 8.22 3.75 25.81
CA TYR A 273 8.74 4.67 24.81
C TYR A 273 7.88 5.95 24.76
N PRO A 274 8.49 7.16 24.86
CA PRO A 274 7.74 8.40 25.09
C PRO A 274 6.64 8.69 24.06
N SER A 275 6.88 8.40 22.77
CA SER A 275 5.91 8.63 21.71
C SER A 275 4.90 7.50 21.52
N ARG A 276 5.05 6.34 22.20
CA ARG A 276 4.13 5.20 22.05
C ARG A 276 2.65 5.57 22.21
N PRO A 277 2.23 6.43 23.16
CA PRO A 277 0.83 6.84 23.28
C PRO A 277 0.27 7.47 22.03
N LYS A 278 1.08 8.25 21.27
CA LYS A 278 0.65 8.87 20.00
C LYS A 278 0.34 7.82 18.93
N TYR A 279 1.16 6.76 18.84
CA TYR A 279 0.91 5.63 17.91
C TYR A 279 -0.35 4.86 18.27
N VAL A 280 -0.57 4.64 19.57
CA VAL A 280 -1.79 3.98 20.05
C VAL A 280 -3.02 4.83 19.74
N THR A 281 -2.96 6.15 19.98
CA THR A 281 -4.04 7.08 19.63
C THR A 281 -4.33 7.05 18.13
N GLN A 282 -3.31 7.17 17.27
CA GLN A 282 -3.48 7.12 15.82
C GLN A 282 -4.11 5.79 15.37
N LEU A 283 -3.69 4.66 15.95
CA LEU A 283 -4.32 3.36 15.68
C LEU A 283 -5.80 3.34 16.09
N GLN A 284 -6.13 3.89 17.25
CA GLN A 284 -7.50 3.92 17.78
C GLN A 284 -8.41 4.80 16.95
N GLU A 285 -7.93 5.97 16.54
CA GLU A 285 -8.66 6.90 15.67
C GLU A 285 -8.94 6.27 14.29
N MET A 286 -7.91 5.76 13.62
CA MET A 286 -8.06 5.07 12.34
C MET A 286 -8.97 3.84 12.45
N ALA A 287 -8.80 3.03 13.52
CA ALA A 287 -9.65 1.85 13.74
C ALA A 287 -11.12 2.22 13.92
N ALA A 288 -11.42 3.33 14.61
CA ALA A 288 -12.77 3.80 14.82
C ALA A 288 -13.42 4.22 13.49
N GLU A 289 -12.71 4.97 12.66
CA GLU A 289 -13.19 5.38 11.35
C GLU A 289 -13.40 4.18 10.44
N ILE A 290 -12.40 3.32 10.29
CA ILE A 290 -12.46 2.11 9.45
C ILE A 290 -13.64 1.21 9.88
N ALA A 291 -13.87 1.01 11.17
CA ALA A 291 -15.02 0.23 11.64
C ALA A 291 -16.35 0.88 11.29
N SER A 292 -16.44 2.21 11.29
CA SER A 292 -17.67 2.96 10.99
C SER A 292 -18.12 2.87 9.53
N ILE A 293 -17.15 2.70 8.62
CA ILE A 293 -17.36 2.66 7.16
C ILE A 293 -17.28 1.25 6.57
N GLN A 294 -17.35 0.21 7.40
CA GLN A 294 -17.36 -1.18 6.93
C GLN A 294 -18.58 -1.48 6.05
N GLY A 295 -18.36 -2.06 4.88
CA GLY A 295 -19.43 -2.46 3.97
C GLY A 295 -20.35 -3.56 4.52
N ASN A 296 -21.53 -3.70 3.92
CA ASN A 296 -22.52 -4.71 4.33
C ASN A 296 -22.03 -6.16 4.15
N ASP A 297 -21.10 -6.38 3.25
CA ASP A 297 -20.39 -7.66 3.03
C ASP A 297 -19.19 -7.88 3.97
N GLY A 298 -18.95 -6.94 4.88
CA GLY A 298 -17.82 -6.96 5.81
C GLY A 298 -16.52 -6.36 5.27
N LEU A 299 -16.48 -5.94 4.00
CA LEU A 299 -15.27 -5.49 3.33
C LEU A 299 -15.33 -4.00 2.97
N TRP A 300 -14.17 -3.42 2.70
CA TRP A 300 -14.04 -2.01 2.31
C TRP A 300 -13.84 -1.86 0.82
N ARG A 301 -14.28 -0.74 0.28
CA ARG A 301 -14.18 -0.38 -1.14
C ARG A 301 -12.88 0.39 -1.40
N PRO A 302 -12.39 0.44 -2.66
CA PRO A 302 -11.18 1.19 -3.00
C PRO A 302 -11.20 2.65 -2.55
N GLY A 303 -12.30 3.37 -2.77
CA GLY A 303 -12.55 4.71 -2.24
C GLY A 303 -13.34 4.61 -0.93
N LEU A 304 -12.68 4.92 0.20
CA LEU A 304 -13.23 4.68 1.54
C LEU A 304 -14.49 5.49 1.83
N LEU A 305 -14.52 6.75 1.41
CA LEU A 305 -15.63 7.67 1.69
C LEU A 305 -16.60 7.82 0.51
N ASN A 306 -16.43 7.01 -0.55
CA ASN A 306 -17.35 6.91 -1.68
C ASN A 306 -17.57 5.44 -2.12
N PRO A 307 -17.98 4.55 -1.19
CA PRO A 307 -18.06 3.12 -1.48
C PRO A 307 -19.07 2.80 -2.60
N SER A 308 -20.08 3.62 -2.82
CA SER A 308 -21.08 3.41 -3.87
C SER A 308 -20.54 3.53 -5.30
N ALA A 309 -19.39 4.19 -5.49
CA ALA A 309 -18.75 4.30 -6.79
C ALA A 309 -18.00 3.00 -7.19
N TYR A 310 -17.80 2.08 -6.25
CA TYR A 310 -16.97 0.89 -6.46
C TYR A 310 -17.76 -0.39 -6.14
N PRO A 311 -18.18 -1.15 -7.16
CA PRO A 311 -19.03 -2.33 -6.96
C PRO A 311 -18.31 -3.48 -6.25
N LEU A 312 -16.99 -3.60 -6.42
CA LEU A 312 -16.20 -4.67 -5.83
C LEU A 312 -15.49 -4.23 -4.53
N PRO A 313 -15.36 -5.15 -3.55
CA PRO A 313 -14.54 -4.89 -2.38
C PRO A 313 -13.05 -4.89 -2.74
N GLU A 314 -12.23 -4.16 -1.98
CA GLU A 314 -10.76 -4.17 -2.14
C GLU A 314 -10.11 -5.02 -1.05
N ASN A 315 -9.76 -6.25 -1.41
CA ASN A 315 -9.37 -7.26 -0.43
C ASN A 315 -7.98 -7.06 0.17
N SER A 316 -7.06 -6.35 -0.50
CA SER A 316 -5.76 -6.08 0.11
C SER A 316 -5.86 -5.06 1.26
N GLY A 317 -6.58 -3.95 1.07
CA GLY A 317 -6.85 -3.00 2.15
C GLY A 317 -7.69 -3.62 3.26
N SER A 318 -8.75 -4.37 2.88
CA SER A 318 -9.60 -5.08 3.85
C SER A 318 -8.78 -6.05 4.72
N ALA A 319 -7.84 -6.79 4.13
CA ALA A 319 -6.99 -7.71 4.87
C ALA A 319 -6.03 -6.98 5.83
N PHE A 320 -5.45 -5.85 5.43
CA PHE A 320 -4.65 -5.03 6.34
C PHE A 320 -5.46 -4.47 7.51
N TYR A 321 -6.72 -4.09 7.28
CA TYR A 321 -7.61 -3.67 8.37
C TYR A 321 -7.88 -4.82 9.34
N VAL A 322 -8.20 -6.01 8.82
CA VAL A 322 -8.38 -7.20 9.66
C VAL A 322 -7.12 -7.49 10.45
N TYR A 323 -5.93 -7.42 9.83
CA TYR A 323 -4.65 -7.58 10.51
C TYR A 323 -4.48 -6.60 11.67
N ALA A 324 -4.67 -5.31 11.41
CA ALA A 324 -4.46 -4.26 12.40
C ALA A 324 -5.49 -4.28 13.53
N LEU A 325 -6.76 -4.49 13.21
CA LEU A 325 -7.84 -4.60 14.20
C LEU A 325 -7.65 -5.82 15.11
N SER A 326 -7.31 -6.98 14.51
CA SER A 326 -7.06 -8.22 15.26
C SER A 326 -5.86 -8.08 16.20
N TYR A 327 -4.74 -7.50 15.70
CA TYR A 327 -3.59 -7.19 16.51
C TYR A 327 -3.95 -6.26 17.68
N GLY A 328 -4.71 -5.20 17.40
CA GLY A 328 -5.16 -4.24 18.42
C GLY A 328 -5.98 -4.90 19.53
N VAL A 329 -6.90 -5.80 19.17
CA VAL A 329 -7.69 -6.58 20.14
C VAL A 329 -6.82 -7.58 20.91
N ASN A 330 -5.94 -8.32 20.21
CA ASN A 330 -5.05 -9.31 20.84
C ASN A 330 -4.09 -8.70 21.86
N ASN A 331 -3.72 -7.43 21.70
CA ASN A 331 -2.78 -6.73 22.56
C ASN A 331 -3.44 -5.70 23.51
N GLY A 332 -4.78 -5.68 23.59
CA GLY A 332 -5.52 -4.80 24.49
C GLY A 332 -5.43 -3.31 24.12
N LEU A 333 -5.11 -2.98 22.87
CA LEU A 333 -5.07 -1.61 22.35
C LEU A 333 -6.44 -1.16 21.82
N LEU A 334 -7.29 -2.11 21.46
CA LEU A 334 -8.66 -1.91 20.95
C LEU A 334 -9.64 -2.73 21.81
N ASP A 335 -10.84 -2.18 22.01
CA ASP A 335 -11.90 -2.85 22.76
C ASP A 335 -12.43 -4.09 22.01
N ARG A 336 -12.34 -5.26 22.63
CA ARG A 336 -12.75 -6.53 22.02
C ARG A 336 -14.24 -6.56 21.68
N ALA A 337 -15.09 -6.03 22.55
CA ALA A 337 -16.55 -6.10 22.35
C ALA A 337 -16.97 -5.27 21.13
N ARG A 338 -16.28 -4.14 20.90
CA ARG A 338 -16.52 -3.26 19.75
C ARG A 338 -15.98 -3.84 18.45
N TYR A 339 -14.76 -4.36 18.44
CA TYR A 339 -14.05 -4.67 17.19
C TYR A 339 -14.13 -6.14 16.76
N LEU A 340 -14.39 -7.09 17.68
CA LEU A 340 -14.51 -8.50 17.29
C LEU A 340 -15.61 -8.75 16.24
N PRO A 341 -16.83 -8.18 16.34
CA PRO A 341 -17.85 -8.36 15.31
C PRO A 341 -17.43 -7.80 13.93
N VAL A 342 -16.67 -6.70 13.91
CA VAL A 342 -16.10 -6.12 12.68
C VAL A 342 -15.09 -7.08 12.05
N ILE A 343 -14.20 -7.65 12.86
CA ILE A 343 -13.18 -8.62 12.43
C ILE A 343 -13.84 -9.90 11.91
N GLU A 344 -14.81 -10.46 12.64
CA GLU A 344 -15.53 -11.69 12.25
C GLU A 344 -16.21 -11.53 10.88
N LYS A 345 -16.90 -10.42 10.70
CA LYS A 345 -17.57 -10.11 9.45
C LYS A 345 -16.59 -9.90 8.29
N ALA A 346 -15.50 -9.17 8.53
CA ALA A 346 -14.48 -8.92 7.51
C ALA A 346 -13.71 -10.20 7.14
N TRP A 347 -13.33 -11.02 8.11
CA TRP A 347 -12.67 -12.29 7.85
C TRP A 347 -13.55 -13.22 7.02
N ALA A 348 -14.84 -13.34 7.35
CA ALA A 348 -15.79 -14.13 6.57
C ALA A 348 -15.90 -13.59 5.12
N GLY A 349 -15.94 -12.28 4.95
CA GLY A 349 -15.91 -11.62 3.65
C GLY A 349 -14.63 -11.95 2.85
N LEU A 350 -13.45 -11.87 3.45
CA LEU A 350 -12.18 -12.23 2.80
C LEU A 350 -12.17 -13.69 2.35
N VAL A 351 -12.59 -14.60 3.22
CA VAL A 351 -12.62 -16.05 2.91
C VAL A 351 -13.58 -16.37 1.78
N SER A 352 -14.71 -15.66 1.67
CA SER A 352 -15.69 -15.85 0.59
C SER A 352 -15.18 -15.45 -0.80
N HIS A 353 -14.03 -14.76 -0.88
CA HIS A 353 -13.38 -14.39 -2.14
C HIS A 353 -12.18 -15.28 -2.49
N ILE A 354 -12.03 -16.42 -1.82
CA ILE A 354 -11.02 -17.41 -2.17
C ILE A 354 -11.59 -18.36 -3.21
N TYR A 355 -10.85 -18.60 -4.28
CA TYR A 355 -11.22 -19.49 -5.36
C TYR A 355 -10.75 -20.93 -5.09
N GLU A 356 -11.27 -21.89 -5.85
CA GLU A 356 -10.96 -23.32 -5.67
C GLU A 356 -9.47 -23.65 -5.78
N ASP A 357 -8.73 -22.92 -6.60
CA ASP A 357 -7.28 -23.08 -6.74
C ASP A 357 -6.47 -22.53 -5.53
N GLY A 358 -7.10 -21.75 -4.65
CA GLY A 358 -6.49 -21.09 -3.51
C GLY A 358 -6.19 -19.60 -3.71
N ARG A 359 -6.45 -19.06 -4.89
CA ARG A 359 -6.31 -17.62 -5.16
C ARG A 359 -7.33 -16.82 -4.35
N ILE A 360 -6.89 -15.70 -3.75
CA ILE A 360 -7.79 -14.69 -3.21
C ILE A 360 -7.99 -13.58 -4.25
N GLY A 361 -9.25 -13.31 -4.63
CA GLY A 361 -9.61 -12.31 -5.63
C GLY A 361 -9.87 -10.92 -5.06
N CYS A 362 -10.43 -10.05 -5.90
CA CYS A 362 -10.79 -8.67 -5.56
C CYS A 362 -9.61 -7.87 -5.02
N ILE A 363 -8.41 -8.06 -5.54
CA ILE A 363 -7.24 -7.26 -5.20
C ILE A 363 -6.99 -6.26 -6.33
N GLN A 364 -7.06 -4.98 -6.01
CA GLN A 364 -6.76 -3.91 -6.97
C GLN A 364 -5.29 -3.99 -7.39
N PRO A 365 -4.95 -3.82 -8.69
CA PRO A 365 -3.55 -3.81 -9.15
C PRO A 365 -2.76 -2.65 -8.53
N ILE A 366 -1.43 -2.64 -8.74
CA ILE A 366 -0.56 -1.54 -8.33
C ILE A 366 -1.17 -0.21 -8.77
N GLY A 367 -1.24 0.74 -7.87
CA GLY A 367 -1.84 2.05 -8.09
C GLY A 367 -1.54 3.00 -6.94
N ALA A 368 -2.02 4.22 -7.05
CA ALA A 368 -1.89 5.28 -6.04
C ALA A 368 -3.26 5.86 -5.60
N ALA A 369 -4.35 5.33 -6.16
CA ALA A 369 -5.71 5.80 -5.94
C ALA A 369 -6.70 4.66 -6.18
N PRO A 370 -7.97 4.82 -5.79
CA PRO A 370 -9.04 3.92 -6.19
C PRO A 370 -9.08 3.72 -7.72
N GLY A 371 -9.37 2.50 -8.18
CA GLY A 371 -9.42 2.18 -9.60
C GLY A 371 -10.08 0.85 -9.86
N ASP A 372 -10.30 0.52 -11.14
CA ASP A 372 -11.01 -0.66 -11.60
C ASP A 372 -10.14 -1.91 -11.59
N TYR A 373 -10.78 -3.05 -11.33
CA TYR A 373 -10.19 -4.39 -11.41
C TYR A 373 -11.30 -5.43 -11.53
N THR A 374 -10.93 -6.67 -11.82
CA THR A 374 -11.87 -7.79 -11.90
C THR A 374 -12.04 -8.48 -10.55
N ALA A 375 -13.17 -9.13 -10.32
CA ALA A 375 -13.42 -9.91 -9.12
C ALA A 375 -12.38 -11.03 -8.93
N THR A 376 -11.81 -11.53 -10.02
CA THR A 376 -10.80 -12.59 -10.01
C THR A 376 -9.36 -12.09 -9.86
N ALA A 377 -9.14 -10.78 -9.90
CA ALA A 377 -7.79 -10.19 -9.84
C ALA A 377 -7.11 -10.49 -8.50
N SER A 378 -5.91 -11.03 -8.57
CA SER A 378 -5.06 -11.37 -7.43
C SER A 378 -3.65 -10.84 -7.64
N TYR A 379 -3.05 -10.28 -6.61
CA TYR A 379 -1.68 -9.75 -6.62
C TYR A 379 -0.95 -10.19 -5.36
N VAL A 380 0.35 -10.47 -5.50
CA VAL A 380 1.19 -11.06 -4.43
C VAL A 380 1.11 -10.27 -3.11
N PHE A 381 1.09 -8.94 -3.15
CA PHE A 381 1.01 -8.12 -1.94
C PHE A 381 -0.31 -8.28 -1.18
N GLY A 382 -1.43 -8.47 -1.89
CA GLY A 382 -2.72 -8.72 -1.27
C GLY A 382 -2.80 -10.12 -0.63
N THR A 383 -2.17 -11.11 -1.23
CA THR A 383 -1.98 -12.42 -0.61
C THR A 383 -1.18 -12.29 0.69
N GLY A 384 -0.09 -11.50 0.69
CA GLY A 384 0.67 -11.21 1.90
C GLY A 384 -0.17 -10.58 3.00
N ALA A 385 -1.00 -9.59 2.65
CA ALA A 385 -1.93 -8.96 3.57
C ALA A 385 -2.92 -9.96 4.19
N PHE A 386 -3.50 -10.86 3.38
CA PHE A 386 -4.40 -11.91 3.84
C PHE A 386 -3.72 -12.85 4.85
N LEU A 387 -2.49 -13.26 4.59
CA LEU A 387 -1.75 -14.14 5.49
C LEU A 387 -1.40 -13.47 6.82
N MET A 388 -1.03 -12.18 6.79
CA MET A 388 -0.84 -11.39 8.02
C MET A 388 -2.16 -11.25 8.79
N ALA A 389 -3.29 -10.99 8.11
CA ALA A 389 -4.60 -10.97 8.74
C ALA A 389 -4.92 -12.31 9.41
N GLY A 390 -4.75 -13.40 8.68
CA GLY A 390 -5.01 -14.75 9.18
C GLY A 390 -4.19 -15.10 10.42
N SER A 391 -2.94 -14.65 10.52
CA SER A 391 -2.09 -14.91 11.70
C SER A 391 -2.63 -14.25 12.98
N GLU A 392 -3.19 -13.04 12.88
CA GLU A 392 -3.77 -12.38 14.05
C GLU A 392 -5.20 -12.84 14.35
N VAL A 393 -5.98 -13.20 13.30
CA VAL A 393 -7.30 -13.82 13.45
C VAL A 393 -7.18 -15.20 14.11
N GLU A 394 -6.15 -15.98 13.77
CA GLU A 394 -5.87 -17.28 14.40
C GLU A 394 -5.66 -17.16 15.91
N ARG A 395 -4.99 -16.08 16.36
CA ARG A 395 -4.82 -15.79 17.80
C ARG A 395 -6.11 -15.37 18.51
N LEU A 396 -7.10 -14.87 17.78
CA LEU A 396 -8.46 -14.58 18.28
C LEU A 396 -9.36 -15.83 18.30
N ALA A 397 -9.02 -16.86 17.52
CA ALA A 397 -9.84 -18.05 17.29
C ALA A 397 -10.08 -18.86 18.57
N ARG A 398 -11.18 -19.64 18.55
CA ARG A 398 -11.65 -20.51 19.65
C ARG A 398 -11.51 -21.98 19.26
#